data_cd1168ada139e21854470e08a1d51cb1
#
_entry.id   cd1168ada139e21854470e08a1d51cb1
#
_cell.length_a   1.000
_cell.length_b   1.000
_cell.length_c   1.000
_cell.angle_alpha   90.00
_cell.angle_beta   90.00
_cell.angle_gamma   90.00
#
_symmetry.space_group_name_H-M   'P 1'
#
loop_
_entity.id
_entity.type
_entity.pdbx_description
1 polymer ?
#
loop_
_entity_poly.entity_id
_entity_poly.type
_entity_poly.pdbx_seq_one_letter_code
_entity_poly.pdbx_strand_id
1 'polypeptide(L)'
;MFSVLMRAFSFTLIIIIGIVMKSTGFVPKDAGASVKKFLIYVTLPASIITNFSAIEDMGFNMLIIAVLGILLNVIMIAVGALITCRKSKGEQALNMLCLPAFNIGAFCLPFVQSFLPAMGSVTACMFDVGNSIMCTGGTYAFVAEYTAASGSKKG
;
A
#
# COMPACT_ATOMS: atom_id res chain seq x y z
N MET A 1 22.70 -5.91 15.08
CA MET A 1 22.96 -4.92 14.00
C MET A 1 23.45 -5.57 12.72
N PHE A 2 24.44 -6.46 12.75
CA PHE A 2 24.97 -7.14 11.55
C PHE A 2 23.89 -7.88 10.74
N SER A 3 22.98 -8.61 11.38
CA SER A 3 21.87 -9.33 10.73
C SER A 3 20.89 -8.40 10.00
N VAL A 4 20.64 -7.20 10.52
CA VAL A 4 19.79 -6.21 9.87
C VAL A 4 20.43 -5.65 8.61
N LEU A 5 21.75 -5.34 8.69
CA LEU A 5 22.52 -4.88 7.54
C LEU A 5 22.58 -5.95 6.44
N MET A 6 22.80 -7.21 6.79
CA MET A 6 22.81 -8.33 5.83
C MET A 6 21.45 -8.49 5.13
N ARG A 7 20.34 -8.35 5.86
CA ARG A 7 18.99 -8.39 5.24
C ARG A 7 18.74 -7.21 4.31
N ALA A 8 19.10 -5.99 4.74
CA ALA A 8 18.98 -4.80 3.88
C ALA A 8 19.84 -4.93 2.62
N PHE A 9 21.08 -5.45 2.74
CA PHE A 9 21.95 -5.73 1.61
C PHE A 9 21.34 -6.77 0.66
N SER A 10 20.76 -7.84 1.19
CA SER A 10 20.08 -8.86 0.38
C SER A 10 18.92 -8.27 -0.42
N PHE A 11 18.11 -7.39 0.16
CA PHE A 11 17.04 -6.68 -0.56
C PHE A 11 17.59 -5.83 -1.70
N THR A 12 18.63 -5.05 -1.42
CA THR A 12 19.27 -4.21 -2.44
C THR A 12 19.85 -5.07 -3.57
N LEU A 13 20.49 -6.18 -3.22
CA LEU A 13 21.06 -7.12 -4.19
C LEU A 13 19.98 -7.72 -5.12
N ILE A 14 18.84 -8.12 -4.56
CA ILE A 14 17.71 -8.65 -5.36
C ILE A 14 17.19 -7.60 -6.35
N ILE A 15 17.08 -6.35 -5.91
CA ILE A 15 16.67 -5.24 -6.80
C ILE A 15 17.69 -5.05 -7.94
N ILE A 16 18.97 -5.03 -7.61
CA ILE A 16 20.05 -4.90 -8.60
C ILE A 16 20.02 -6.05 -9.60
N ILE A 17 19.89 -7.29 -9.12
CA ILE A 17 19.74 -8.48 -9.99
C ILE A 17 18.54 -8.32 -10.93
N GLY A 18 17.38 -7.89 -10.44
CA GLY A 18 16.20 -7.64 -11.25
C GLY A 18 16.43 -6.59 -12.34
N ILE A 19 17.15 -5.51 -12.03
CA ILE A 19 17.51 -4.47 -13.00
C ILE A 19 18.47 -5.04 -14.07
N VAL A 20 19.48 -5.79 -13.65
CA VAL A 20 20.45 -6.42 -14.58
C VAL A 20 19.75 -7.41 -15.49
N MET A 21 18.91 -8.28 -14.97
CA MET A 21 18.12 -9.25 -15.77
C MET A 21 17.23 -8.55 -16.81
N LYS A 22 16.64 -7.43 -16.45
CA LYS A 22 15.84 -6.63 -17.37
C LYS A 22 16.71 -5.95 -18.43
N SER A 23 17.88 -5.39 -18.05
CA SER A 23 18.77 -4.68 -18.97
C SER A 23 19.48 -5.62 -19.96
N THR A 24 19.78 -6.85 -19.53
CA THR A 24 20.40 -7.89 -20.40
C THR A 24 19.41 -8.58 -21.33
N GLY A 25 18.10 -8.25 -21.20
CA GLY A 25 17.07 -8.88 -22.03
C GLY A 25 16.73 -10.34 -21.64
N PHE A 26 17.28 -10.83 -20.52
CA PHE A 26 16.97 -12.17 -20.00
C PHE A 26 15.50 -12.31 -19.61
N VAL A 27 14.87 -11.20 -19.17
CA VAL A 27 13.44 -11.13 -18.83
C VAL A 27 12.70 -10.37 -19.92
N PRO A 28 11.65 -10.93 -20.52
CA PRO A 28 10.81 -10.24 -21.49
C PRO A 28 10.24 -8.94 -20.94
N LYS A 29 10.06 -7.92 -21.79
CA LYS A 29 9.55 -6.60 -21.37
C LYS A 29 8.20 -6.68 -20.65
N ASP A 30 7.37 -7.66 -21.00
CA ASP A 30 6.02 -7.86 -20.45
C ASP A 30 5.98 -8.80 -19.23
N ALA A 31 7.09 -9.43 -18.87
CA ALA A 31 7.17 -10.35 -17.72
C ALA A 31 6.77 -9.66 -16.41
N GLY A 32 7.08 -8.37 -16.25
CA GLY A 32 6.69 -7.60 -15.08
C GLY A 32 5.17 -7.54 -14.85
N ALA A 33 4.38 -7.47 -15.91
CA ALA A 33 2.92 -7.48 -15.81
C ALA A 33 2.38 -8.85 -15.35
N SER A 34 2.97 -9.94 -15.85
CA SER A 34 2.59 -11.31 -15.47
C SER A 34 2.99 -11.62 -14.03
N VAL A 35 4.22 -11.25 -13.64
CA VAL A 35 4.71 -11.40 -12.26
C VAL A 35 3.84 -10.59 -11.29
N LYS A 36 3.48 -9.36 -11.65
CA LYS A 36 2.58 -8.51 -10.83
C LYS A 36 1.21 -9.17 -10.64
N LYS A 37 0.62 -9.74 -11.68
CA LYS A 37 -0.66 -10.47 -11.57
C LYS A 37 -0.52 -11.67 -10.61
N PHE A 38 0.52 -12.47 -10.76
CA PHE A 38 0.77 -13.62 -9.88
C PHE A 38 0.96 -13.17 -8.42
N LEU A 39 1.73 -12.11 -8.18
CA LEU A 39 1.93 -11.52 -6.86
C LEU A 39 0.59 -11.11 -6.22
N ILE A 40 -0.26 -10.38 -6.94
CA ILE A 40 -1.50 -9.82 -6.41
C ILE A 40 -2.57 -10.92 -6.22
N TYR A 41 -2.71 -11.85 -7.15
CA TYR A 41 -3.82 -12.81 -7.13
C TYR A 41 -3.49 -14.12 -6.40
N VAL A 42 -2.21 -14.46 -6.25
CA VAL A 42 -1.80 -15.73 -5.63
C VAL A 42 -0.95 -15.49 -4.38
N THR A 43 0.17 -14.79 -4.52
CA THR A 43 1.14 -14.67 -3.42
C THR A 43 0.59 -13.83 -2.27
N LEU A 44 -0.06 -12.73 -2.56
CA LEU A 44 -0.58 -11.81 -1.53
C LEU A 44 -1.72 -12.44 -0.72
N PRO A 45 -2.77 -13.05 -1.31
CA PRO A 45 -3.79 -13.77 -0.56
C PRO A 45 -3.21 -14.93 0.26
N ALA A 46 -2.30 -15.73 -0.32
CA ALA A 46 -1.64 -16.82 0.40
C ALA A 46 -0.84 -16.31 1.60
N SER A 47 -0.10 -15.23 1.45
CA SER A 47 0.66 -14.58 2.53
C SER A 47 -0.26 -14.07 3.64
N ILE A 48 -1.38 -13.44 3.27
CA ILE A 48 -2.39 -12.97 4.25
C ILE A 48 -2.93 -14.17 5.04
N ILE A 49 -3.40 -15.21 4.38
CA ILE A 49 -3.94 -16.41 5.04
C ILE A 49 -2.90 -17.01 6.00
N THR A 50 -1.65 -17.16 5.55
CA THR A 50 -0.57 -17.73 6.37
C THR A 50 -0.28 -16.86 7.59
N ASN A 51 -0.26 -15.53 7.44
CA ASN A 51 -0.02 -14.63 8.57
C ASN A 51 -1.17 -14.65 9.59
N PHE A 52 -2.42 -14.68 9.11
CA PHE A 52 -3.59 -14.72 9.98
C PHE A 52 -3.74 -16.07 10.69
N SER A 53 -3.40 -17.19 10.04
CA SER A 53 -3.46 -18.52 10.68
C SER A 53 -2.44 -18.70 11.82
N ALA A 54 -1.42 -17.86 11.88
CA ALA A 54 -0.42 -17.85 12.95
C ALA A 54 -0.85 -17.07 14.20
N ILE A 55 -2.07 -16.47 14.19
CA ILE A 55 -2.58 -15.68 15.32
C ILE A 55 -3.52 -16.55 16.14
N GLU A 56 -3.15 -16.84 17.36
CA GLU A 56 -3.99 -17.58 18.30
C GLU A 56 -5.06 -16.70 18.96
N ASP A 57 -4.79 -15.39 19.16
CA ASP A 57 -5.72 -14.43 19.77
C ASP A 57 -5.75 -13.10 19.00
N MET A 58 -6.86 -12.84 18.29
CA MET A 58 -7.15 -11.52 17.74
C MET A 58 -7.79 -10.63 18.81
N GLY A 59 -6.97 -9.94 19.60
CA GLY A 59 -7.46 -8.95 20.55
C GLY A 59 -8.10 -7.73 19.85
N PHE A 60 -8.99 -7.04 20.58
CA PHE A 60 -9.65 -5.79 20.11
C PHE A 60 -8.64 -4.73 19.60
N ASN A 61 -7.41 -4.78 20.10
CA ASN A 61 -6.32 -3.88 19.66
C ASN A 61 -6.00 -3.99 18.16
N MET A 62 -6.23 -5.15 17.55
CA MET A 62 -6.02 -5.34 16.09
C MET A 62 -7.03 -4.54 15.26
N LEU A 63 -8.27 -4.41 15.73
CA LEU A 63 -9.28 -3.60 15.07
C LEU A 63 -8.90 -2.11 15.08
N ILE A 64 -8.28 -1.64 16.16
CA ILE A 64 -7.78 -0.26 16.25
C ILE A 64 -6.75 0.01 15.15
N ILE A 65 -5.89 -0.95 14.84
CA ILE A 65 -4.89 -0.82 13.76
C ILE A 65 -5.55 -0.70 12.39
N ALA A 66 -6.63 -1.45 12.12
CA ALA A 66 -7.40 -1.32 10.89
C ALA A 66 -8.06 0.07 10.79
N VAL A 67 -8.63 0.57 11.89
CA VAL A 67 -9.19 1.93 11.96
C VAL A 67 -8.12 2.99 11.72
N LEU A 68 -6.91 2.81 12.26
CA LEU A 68 -5.77 3.68 11.97
C LEU A 68 -5.41 3.70 10.48
N GLY A 69 -5.52 2.56 9.79
CA GLY A 69 -5.33 2.49 8.34
C GLY A 69 -6.32 3.39 7.58
N ILE A 70 -7.60 3.36 7.96
CA ILE A 70 -8.63 4.25 7.40
C ILE A 70 -8.33 5.71 7.73
N LEU A 71 -8.04 6.01 8.99
CA LEU A 71 -7.80 7.37 9.46
C LEU A 71 -6.61 8.02 8.74
N LEU A 72 -5.51 7.30 8.58
CA LEU A 72 -4.33 7.81 7.86
C LEU A 72 -4.64 8.08 6.38
N ASN A 73 -5.44 7.24 5.72
CA ASN A 73 -5.92 7.53 4.36
C ASN A 73 -6.71 8.84 4.30
N VAL A 74 -7.64 9.06 5.23
CA VAL A 74 -8.43 10.31 5.31
C VAL A 74 -7.53 11.51 5.53
N ILE A 75 -6.55 11.41 6.43
CA ILE A 75 -5.56 12.47 6.67
C ILE A 75 -4.78 12.78 5.37
N MET A 76 -4.34 11.76 4.65
CA MET A 76 -3.58 11.95 3.41
C MET A 76 -4.44 12.54 2.28
N ILE A 77 -5.73 12.22 2.21
CA ILE A 77 -6.69 12.89 1.31
C ILE A 77 -6.77 14.39 1.66
N ALA A 78 -6.93 14.72 2.94
CA ALA A 78 -6.98 16.11 3.39
C ALA A 78 -5.68 16.87 3.08
N VAL A 79 -4.52 16.24 3.30
CA VAL A 79 -3.21 16.80 2.94
C VAL A 79 -3.13 17.04 1.44
N GLY A 80 -3.58 16.09 0.61
CA GLY A 80 -3.64 16.22 -0.85
C GLY A 80 -4.49 17.42 -1.28
N ALA A 81 -5.66 17.59 -0.67
CA ALA A 81 -6.54 18.73 -0.90
C ALA A 81 -5.90 20.07 -0.51
N LEU A 82 -5.21 20.12 0.62
CA LEU A 82 -4.55 21.32 1.12
C LEU A 82 -3.36 21.74 0.27
N ILE A 83 -2.49 20.82 -0.10
CA ILE A 83 -1.30 21.10 -0.93
C ILE A 83 -1.71 21.61 -2.33
N THR A 84 -2.83 21.12 -2.83
CA THR A 84 -3.31 21.45 -4.18
C THR A 84 -4.50 22.40 -4.21
N CYS A 85 -4.80 23.10 -3.10
CA CYS A 85 -5.96 24.01 -3.00
C CYS A 85 -5.96 25.17 -4.02
N ARG A 86 -4.79 25.54 -4.52
CA ARG A 86 -4.61 26.60 -5.53
C ARG A 86 -4.47 26.07 -6.96
N LYS A 87 -4.56 24.75 -7.16
CA LYS A 87 -4.43 24.11 -8.47
C LYS A 87 -5.79 23.84 -9.12
N SER A 88 -5.76 23.34 -10.36
CA SER A 88 -6.98 22.93 -11.06
C SER A 88 -7.69 21.80 -10.30
N LYS A 89 -9.02 21.69 -10.48
CA LYS A 89 -9.83 20.65 -9.81
C LYS A 89 -9.38 19.24 -10.18
N GLY A 90 -8.96 19.03 -11.43
CA GLY A 90 -8.42 17.75 -11.89
C GLY A 90 -7.12 17.37 -11.18
N GLU A 91 -6.18 18.34 -11.05
CA GLU A 91 -4.93 18.12 -10.32
C GLU A 91 -5.16 17.88 -8.82
N GLN A 92 -6.12 18.59 -8.24
CA GLN A 92 -6.52 18.41 -6.85
C GLN A 92 -7.07 17.00 -6.62
N ALA A 93 -8.04 16.56 -7.46
CA ALA A 93 -8.59 15.22 -7.41
C ALA A 93 -7.52 14.14 -7.58
N LEU A 94 -6.61 14.32 -8.54
CA LEU A 94 -5.51 13.39 -8.78
C LEU A 94 -4.61 13.25 -7.55
N ASN A 95 -4.23 14.34 -6.92
CA ASN A 95 -3.40 14.31 -5.72
C ASN A 95 -4.13 13.66 -4.53
N MET A 96 -5.41 13.95 -4.35
CA MET A 96 -6.23 13.33 -3.30
C MET A 96 -6.38 11.81 -3.49
N LEU A 97 -6.37 11.33 -4.74
CA LEU A 97 -6.41 9.89 -5.05
C LEU A 97 -5.05 9.21 -4.91
N CYS A 98 -3.96 9.89 -5.28
CA CYS A 98 -2.63 9.27 -5.33
C CYS A 98 -1.89 9.30 -3.98
N LEU A 99 -2.08 10.34 -3.15
CA LEU A 99 -1.36 10.47 -1.89
C LEU A 99 -1.66 9.34 -0.89
N PRO A 100 -2.93 8.91 -0.68
CA PRO A 100 -3.25 7.84 0.27
C PRO A 100 -2.98 6.42 -0.25
N ALA A 101 -2.36 6.25 -1.41
CA ALA A 101 -2.09 4.95 -2.01
C ALA A 101 -0.91 4.23 -1.32
N PHE A 102 -1.11 3.73 -0.09
CA PHE A 102 -0.10 2.96 0.62
C PHE A 102 0.08 1.57 0.00
N ASN A 103 1.32 1.26 -0.37
CA ASN A 103 1.67 -0.06 -0.94
C ASN A 103 2.09 -1.02 0.18
N ILE A 104 1.13 -1.50 0.96
CA ILE A 104 1.39 -2.38 2.11
C ILE A 104 1.68 -3.81 1.62
N GLY A 105 0.79 -4.39 0.84
CA GLY A 105 0.88 -5.80 0.45
C GLY A 105 2.09 -6.12 -0.41
N ALA A 106 2.41 -5.30 -1.42
CA ALA A 106 3.49 -5.61 -2.36
C ALA A 106 4.88 -5.12 -1.91
N PHE A 107 4.96 -4.10 -1.06
CA PHE A 107 6.24 -3.53 -0.63
C PHE A 107 6.46 -3.64 0.88
N CYS A 108 5.54 -3.16 1.69
CA CYS A 108 5.73 -3.10 3.13
C CYS A 108 5.76 -4.50 3.76
N LEU A 109 4.86 -5.40 3.35
CA LEU A 109 4.73 -6.73 3.96
C LEU A 109 5.99 -7.59 3.80
N PRO A 110 6.60 -7.73 2.61
CA PRO A 110 7.87 -8.45 2.46
C PRO A 110 9.01 -7.84 3.30
N PHE A 111 9.03 -6.53 3.42
CA PHE A 111 10.01 -5.83 4.25
C PHE A 111 9.79 -6.14 5.74
N VAL A 112 8.57 -6.01 6.23
CA VAL A 112 8.20 -6.30 7.61
C VAL A 112 8.52 -7.75 7.98
N GLN A 113 8.19 -8.71 7.12
CA GLN A 113 8.49 -10.14 7.32
C GLN A 113 10.00 -10.41 7.46
N SER A 114 10.83 -9.61 6.80
CA SER A 114 12.29 -9.78 6.86
C SER A 114 12.94 -9.18 8.09
N PHE A 115 12.36 -8.15 8.68
CA PHE A 115 12.98 -7.37 9.75
C PHE A 115 12.30 -7.49 11.11
N LEU A 116 10.98 -7.78 11.12
CA LEU A 116 10.19 -7.83 12.34
C LEU A 116 9.72 -9.26 12.66
N PRO A 117 9.37 -9.52 13.94
CA PRO A 117 8.72 -10.76 14.32
C PRO A 117 7.37 -10.96 13.61
N ALA A 118 6.82 -12.18 13.67
CA ALA A 118 5.54 -12.53 13.05
C ALA A 118 4.39 -11.54 13.39
N MET A 119 4.36 -11.03 14.62
CA MET A 119 3.40 -10.02 15.07
C MET A 119 3.47 -8.71 14.24
N GLY A 120 4.65 -8.33 13.75
CA GLY A 120 4.80 -7.17 12.85
C GLY A 120 4.07 -7.37 11.52
N SER A 121 4.15 -8.57 10.95
CA SER A 121 3.44 -8.91 9.71
C SER A 121 1.93 -8.88 9.91
N VAL A 122 1.46 -9.40 11.03
CA VAL A 122 0.04 -9.35 11.42
C VAL A 122 -0.44 -7.91 11.54
N THR A 123 0.31 -7.07 12.25
CA THR A 123 0.01 -5.64 12.41
C THR A 123 -0.06 -4.93 11.05
N ALA A 124 0.88 -5.21 10.14
CA ALA A 124 0.87 -4.67 8.79
C ALA A 124 -0.35 -5.14 7.98
N CYS A 125 -0.74 -6.42 8.08
CA CYS A 125 -1.94 -6.94 7.45
C CYS A 125 -3.22 -6.29 7.99
N MET A 126 -3.33 -6.09 9.31
CA MET A 126 -4.49 -5.42 9.91
C MET A 126 -4.59 -3.96 9.48
N PHE A 127 -3.46 -3.26 9.39
CA PHE A 127 -3.43 -1.91 8.81
C PHE A 127 -3.89 -1.93 7.35
N ASP A 128 -3.45 -2.93 6.58
CA ASP A 128 -3.83 -3.06 5.16
C ASP A 128 -5.30 -3.38 4.96
N VAL A 129 -5.97 -4.01 5.91
CA VAL A 129 -7.45 -4.16 5.87
C VAL A 129 -8.13 -2.80 5.80
N GLY A 130 -7.76 -1.87 6.68
CA GLY A 130 -8.30 -0.51 6.66
C GLY A 130 -7.89 0.28 5.41
N ASN A 131 -6.63 0.16 5.01
CA ASN A 131 -6.09 0.75 3.79
C ASN A 131 -6.82 0.24 2.53
N SER A 132 -7.08 -1.06 2.43
CA SER A 132 -7.75 -1.69 1.29
C SER A 132 -9.18 -1.19 1.11
N ILE A 133 -9.94 -0.96 2.18
CA ILE A 133 -11.28 -0.37 2.12
C ILE A 133 -11.22 1.01 1.44
N MET A 134 -10.25 1.81 1.82
CA MET A 134 -10.05 3.14 1.23
C MET A 134 -9.56 3.06 -0.22
N CYS A 135 -8.56 2.24 -0.51
CA CYS A 135 -7.97 2.09 -1.85
C CYS A 135 -8.93 1.47 -2.86
N THR A 136 -9.85 0.57 -2.45
CA THR A 136 -10.80 -0.09 -3.37
C THR A 136 -12.00 0.77 -3.75
N GLY A 137 -12.34 1.79 -2.97
CA GLY A 137 -13.49 2.63 -3.29
C GLY A 137 -13.69 3.83 -2.39
N GLY A 138 -13.30 3.74 -1.12
CA GLY A 138 -13.52 4.81 -0.14
C GLY A 138 -12.91 6.14 -0.57
N THR A 139 -11.65 6.15 -0.98
CA THR A 139 -10.96 7.35 -1.46
C THR A 139 -11.62 7.93 -2.70
N TYR A 140 -12.01 7.07 -3.66
CA TYR A 140 -12.69 7.52 -4.87
C TYR A 140 -14.04 8.17 -4.57
N ALA A 141 -14.87 7.54 -3.74
CA ALA A 141 -16.17 8.07 -3.36
C ALA A 141 -16.04 9.45 -2.67
N PHE A 142 -15.08 9.56 -1.74
CA PHE A 142 -14.81 10.80 -1.03
C PHE A 142 -14.36 11.93 -1.96
N VAL A 143 -13.46 11.64 -2.89
CA VAL A 143 -12.93 12.62 -3.86
C VAL A 143 -14.00 13.02 -4.88
N ALA A 144 -14.82 12.08 -5.35
CA ALA A 144 -15.92 12.36 -6.27
C ALA A 144 -16.94 13.33 -5.65
N GLU A 145 -17.35 13.08 -4.41
CA GLU A 145 -18.26 13.96 -3.68
C GLU A 145 -17.66 15.35 -3.41
N TYR A 146 -16.41 15.40 -3.00
CA TYR A 146 -15.70 16.66 -2.76
C TYR A 146 -15.61 17.51 -4.04
N THR A 147 -15.31 16.91 -5.18
CA THR A 147 -15.19 17.63 -6.45
C THR A 147 -16.56 18.08 -6.97
N ALA A 148 -17.61 17.27 -6.82
CA ALA A 148 -18.98 17.62 -7.19
C ALA A 148 -19.50 18.81 -6.35
N ALA A 149 -19.37 18.74 -5.03
CA ALA A 149 -19.78 19.82 -4.12
C ALA A 149 -19.03 21.14 -4.37
N SER A 150 -17.77 21.06 -4.79
CA SER A 150 -16.96 22.22 -5.11
C SER A 150 -17.25 22.81 -6.49
N GLY A 151 -17.82 22.02 -7.42
CA GLY A 151 -18.29 22.48 -8.74
C GLY A 151 -19.61 23.27 -8.65
N SER A 152 -20.52 22.86 -7.76
CA SER A 152 -21.82 23.49 -7.56
C SER A 152 -21.76 24.91 -6.93
N LYS A 153 -20.64 25.29 -6.31
CA LYS A 153 -20.47 26.63 -5.71
C LYS A 153 -19.98 27.72 -6.66
N LYS A 154 -19.81 27.41 -7.96
CA LYS A 154 -19.32 28.34 -8.99
C LYS A 154 -20.30 28.62 -10.12
N GLY A 155 -21.58 28.22 -9.98
CA GLY A 155 -22.67 28.54 -10.89
C GLY A 155 -23.55 29.69 -10.41
#